data_affdf974c465223be4f196064230a7d2
#
_entry.id   affdf974c465223be4f196064230a7d2
#
_cell.length_a   1.000
_cell.length_b   1.000
_cell.length_c   1.000
_cell.angle_alpha   90.00
_cell.angle_beta   90.00
_cell.angle_gamma   90.00
#
_symmetry.space_group_name_H-M   'P 1'
#
loop_
_entity.id
_entity.type
_entity.pdbx_description
1 polymer ?
#
loop_
_entity_poly.entity_id
_entity_poly.type
_entity_poly.pdbx_seq_one_letter_code
_entity_poly.pdbx_strand_id
1 'polypeptide(L)'
;MANGGWVKDDRKLKGEELQAYLEEYTKKHFLKKKVRDTRIKMRGAYIYIFATVFNDHQTRETGKEVWDEMEIARLGWIGGDEYVLAYFRHTGKWQDCLSGTLDKCLQAVKDNEFGLFWNF
;
A
#
# COMPACT_ATOMS: atom_id res chain seq x y z
N MET A 1 -14.71 -23.69 -18.46
CA MET A 1 -14.56 -22.95 -18.28
C MET A 1 -14.39 -22.18 -18.48
N ALA A 2 -14.09 -22.26 -18.57
CA ALA A 2 -13.79 -21.58 -18.60
C ALA A 2 -13.73 -20.85 -18.84
N ASN A 3 -13.60 -20.64 -18.90
CA ASN A 3 -13.44 -19.95 -18.99
C ASN A 3 -13.31 -19.02 -19.24
N GLY A 4 -13.48 -19.26 -19.96
CA GLY A 4 -12.77 -18.26 -20.72
C GLY A 4 -12.40 -16.99 -20.02
N GLY A 5 -11.20 -16.81 -19.57
CA GLY A 5 -10.74 -15.62 -18.87
C GLY A 5 -11.22 -15.47 -17.44
N TRP A 6 -11.92 -16.43 -16.95
CA TRP A 6 -12.38 -16.41 -15.57
C TRP A 6 -11.26 -16.85 -14.63
N VAL A 7 -10.98 -16.03 -13.61
CA VAL A 7 -10.11 -16.42 -12.51
C VAL A 7 -10.99 -16.61 -11.29
N LYS A 8 -10.95 -17.80 -10.72
CA LYS A 8 -11.69 -18.08 -9.51
C LYS A 8 -11.10 -17.26 -8.36
N ASP A 9 -11.92 -16.47 -7.70
CA ASP A 9 -11.49 -15.69 -6.55
C ASP A 9 -11.58 -16.57 -5.31
N ASP A 10 -10.46 -17.21 -4.99
CA ASP A 10 -10.33 -18.11 -3.86
C ASP A 10 -9.56 -17.46 -2.69
N ARG A 11 -9.46 -16.14 -2.67
CA ARG A 11 -8.83 -15.41 -1.57
C ARG A 11 -9.61 -15.63 -0.28
N LYS A 12 -8.89 -15.75 0.83
CA LYS A 12 -9.50 -15.85 2.17
C LYS A 12 -10.17 -14.54 2.56
N LEU A 13 -9.54 -13.43 2.22
CA LEU A 13 -10.07 -12.08 2.44
C LEU A 13 -10.33 -11.42 1.11
N LYS A 14 -11.51 -10.85 0.94
CA LYS A 14 -11.89 -10.11 -0.27
C LYS A 14 -13.01 -9.13 0.05
N GLY A 15 -13.22 -8.17 -0.85
CA GLY A 15 -14.28 -7.18 -0.70
C GLY A 15 -14.13 -6.36 0.57
N GLU A 16 -15.23 -6.16 1.26
CA GLU A 16 -15.26 -5.34 2.48
C GLU A 16 -14.40 -5.89 3.60
N GLU A 17 -14.30 -7.21 3.71
CA GLU A 17 -13.46 -7.83 4.73
C GLU A 17 -11.99 -7.53 4.50
N LEU A 18 -11.56 -7.58 3.25
CA LEU A 18 -10.19 -7.25 2.87
C LEU A 18 -9.91 -5.77 3.14
N GLN A 19 -10.85 -4.89 2.76
CA GLN A 19 -10.72 -3.45 3.00
C GLN A 19 -10.57 -3.18 4.50
N ALA A 20 -11.43 -3.77 5.32
CA ALA A 20 -11.39 -3.58 6.77
C ALA A 20 -10.07 -4.08 7.38
N TYR A 21 -9.60 -5.25 6.94
CA TYR A 21 -8.34 -5.82 7.41
C TYR A 21 -7.17 -4.88 7.11
N LEU A 22 -7.13 -4.36 5.89
CA LEU A 22 -6.06 -3.46 5.46
C LEU A 22 -6.10 -2.13 6.20
N GLU A 23 -7.28 -1.58 6.40
CA GLU A 23 -7.44 -0.34 7.16
C GLU A 23 -6.96 -0.51 8.60
N GLU A 24 -7.34 -1.60 9.23
CA GLU A 24 -6.90 -1.90 10.59
C GLU A 24 -5.38 -2.11 10.66
N TYR A 25 -4.84 -2.93 9.73
CA TYR A 25 -3.41 -3.22 9.71
C TYR A 25 -2.58 -1.95 9.52
N THR A 26 -2.93 -1.13 8.54
CA THR A 26 -2.15 0.07 8.23
C THR A 26 -2.22 1.09 9.35
N LYS A 27 -3.38 1.27 9.98
CA LYS A 27 -3.50 2.19 11.10
C LYS A 27 -2.75 1.69 12.33
N LYS A 28 -2.68 0.38 12.52
CA LYS A 28 -1.95 -0.19 13.64
C LYS A 28 -0.43 -0.15 13.44
N HIS A 29 0.04 -0.37 12.21
CA HIS A 29 1.46 -0.61 11.97
C HIS A 29 2.18 0.49 11.19
N PHE A 30 1.47 1.32 10.43
CA PHE A 30 2.11 2.31 9.56
C PHE A 30 2.14 3.71 10.15
N LEU A 31 1.35 3.99 11.17
CA LEU A 31 1.35 5.32 11.79
C LEU A 31 2.60 5.52 12.62
N LYS A 32 3.19 6.69 12.52
CA LYS A 32 4.39 7.08 13.24
C LYS A 32 4.47 8.60 13.24
N LYS A 33 5.55 9.17 13.80
CA LYS A 33 5.68 10.61 13.99
C LYS A 33 5.38 11.43 12.73
N LYS A 34 5.85 10.97 11.57
CA LYS A 34 5.67 11.70 10.30
C LYS A 34 4.58 11.10 9.41
N VAL A 35 3.82 10.13 9.91
CA VAL A 35 2.73 9.49 9.18
C VAL A 35 1.51 9.49 10.10
N ARG A 36 0.54 10.36 9.83
CA ARG A 36 -0.58 10.53 10.76
C ARG A 36 -1.87 9.83 10.33
N ASP A 37 -1.92 9.35 9.09
CA ASP A 37 -3.09 8.60 8.63
C ASP A 37 -2.74 7.75 7.42
N THR A 38 -3.59 6.76 7.15
CA THR A 38 -3.47 5.90 5.98
C THR A 38 -4.84 5.73 5.35
N ARG A 39 -4.84 5.46 4.04
CA ARG A 39 -6.07 5.25 3.28
C ARG A 39 -5.85 4.11 2.30
N ILE A 40 -6.86 3.25 2.18
CA ILE A 40 -6.83 2.11 1.27
C ILE A 40 -7.81 2.36 0.14
N LYS A 41 -7.34 2.17 -1.09
CA LYS A 41 -8.20 2.24 -2.28
C LYS A 41 -8.08 0.91 -3.02
N MET A 42 -9.20 0.27 -3.27
CA MET A 42 -9.23 -1.00 -4.01
C MET A 42 -9.80 -0.75 -5.40
N ARG A 43 -9.12 -1.25 -6.42
CA ARG A 43 -9.54 -1.07 -7.80
C ARG A 43 -9.17 -2.31 -8.62
N GLY A 44 -10.17 -3.13 -8.95
CA GLY A 44 -9.95 -4.39 -9.64
C GLY A 44 -9.06 -5.31 -8.81
N ALA A 45 -8.00 -5.80 -9.41
CA ALA A 45 -7.04 -6.67 -8.74
C ALA A 45 -6.00 -5.91 -7.91
N TYR A 46 -6.06 -4.57 -7.89
CA TYR A 46 -5.06 -3.74 -7.23
C TYR A 46 -5.57 -3.12 -5.95
N ILE A 47 -4.67 -3.06 -4.98
CA ILE A 47 -4.88 -2.37 -3.70
C ILE A 47 -3.83 -1.28 -3.62
N TYR A 48 -4.27 -0.03 -3.43
CA TYR A 48 -3.38 1.12 -3.31
C TYR A 48 -3.37 1.58 -1.86
N ILE A 49 -2.18 1.73 -1.29
CA ILE A 49 -1.99 2.20 0.08
C ILE A 49 -1.45 3.62 0.02
N PHE A 50 -2.23 4.55 0.58
CA PHE A 50 -1.85 5.96 0.69
C PHE A 50 -1.55 6.28 2.14
N ALA A 51 -0.65 7.22 2.37
CA ALA A 51 -0.36 7.73 3.70
C ALA A 51 -0.33 9.26 3.68
N THR A 52 -0.79 9.85 4.76
CA THR A 52 -0.69 11.29 4.98
C THR A 52 0.62 11.53 5.74
N VAL A 53 1.59 12.15 5.07
CA VAL A 53 2.95 12.29 5.55
C VAL A 53 3.32 13.75 5.75
N PHE A 54 4.19 14.00 6.74
CA PHE A 54 4.66 15.34 7.05
C PHE A 54 5.62 15.83 5.97
N ASN A 55 5.37 17.04 5.45
CA ASN A 55 6.23 17.66 4.47
C ASN A 55 7.16 18.66 5.18
N ASP A 56 8.38 18.22 5.49
CA ASP A 56 9.37 19.04 6.20
C ASP A 56 9.72 20.30 5.43
N HIS A 57 9.92 20.17 4.13
CA HIS A 57 10.35 21.29 3.28
C HIS A 57 9.31 22.41 3.25
N GLN A 58 8.08 22.09 2.92
CA GLN A 58 7.01 23.09 2.85
C GLN A 58 6.64 23.64 4.21
N THR A 59 6.74 22.83 5.25
CA THR A 59 6.49 23.30 6.61
C THR A 59 7.50 24.39 6.99
N ARG A 60 8.77 24.19 6.65
CA ARG A 60 9.81 25.19 6.92
C ARG A 60 9.60 26.45 6.08
N GLU A 61 9.20 26.31 4.82
CA GLU A 61 8.99 27.46 3.95
C GLU A 61 7.81 28.30 4.35
N THR A 62 6.70 27.67 4.75
CA THR A 62 5.46 28.37 5.04
C THR A 62 5.29 28.73 6.50
N GLY A 63 6.06 28.13 7.40
CA GLY A 63 5.91 28.30 8.84
C GLY A 63 4.67 27.62 9.41
N LYS A 64 3.97 26.81 8.61
CA LYS A 64 2.79 26.06 9.02
C LYS A 64 2.98 24.60 8.69
N GLU A 65 2.45 23.71 9.51
CA GLU A 65 2.50 22.27 9.24
C GLU A 65 1.84 21.93 7.91
N VAL A 66 2.58 21.25 7.05
CA VAL A 66 2.05 20.79 5.76
C VAL A 66 2.11 19.26 5.75
N TRP A 67 0.97 18.65 5.46
CA TRP A 67 0.82 17.20 5.35
C TRP A 67 0.29 16.87 3.97
N ASP A 68 0.94 15.93 3.30
CA ASP A 68 0.58 15.51 1.95
C ASP A 68 0.13 14.05 1.94
N GLU A 69 -0.81 13.73 1.05
CA GLU A 69 -1.16 12.33 0.81
C GLU A 69 -0.25 11.79 -0.27
N MET A 70 0.40 10.67 0.00
CA MET A 70 1.34 10.02 -0.92
C MET A 70 0.97 8.56 -1.13
N GLU A 71 1.20 8.07 -2.35
CA GLU A 71 1.07 6.66 -2.66
C GLU A 71 2.31 5.93 -2.16
N ILE A 72 2.11 5.03 -1.19
CA ILE A 72 3.21 4.33 -0.53
C ILE A 72 3.49 3.00 -1.20
N ALA A 73 2.44 2.23 -1.51
CA ALA A 73 2.60 0.89 -2.04
C ALA A 73 1.36 0.47 -2.83
N ARG A 74 1.55 -0.49 -3.70
CA ARG A 74 0.47 -1.14 -4.44
C ARG A 74 0.63 -2.64 -4.31
N LEU A 75 -0.49 -3.32 -4.06
CA LEU A 75 -0.54 -4.78 -4.03
C LEU A 75 -1.40 -5.24 -5.20
N GLY A 76 -0.85 -6.09 -6.07
CA GLY A 76 -1.58 -6.67 -7.18
C GLY A 76 -1.88 -8.14 -6.91
N TRP A 77 -3.16 -8.51 -6.89
CA TRP A 77 -3.55 -9.91 -6.69
C TRP A 77 -3.27 -10.71 -7.94
N ILE A 78 -2.61 -11.86 -7.77
CA ILE A 78 -2.22 -12.73 -8.89
C ILE A 78 -2.79 -14.15 -8.78
N GLY A 79 -3.66 -14.39 -7.81
CA GLY A 79 -4.34 -15.66 -7.63
C GLY A 79 -4.10 -16.22 -6.25
N GLY A 80 -5.04 -17.04 -5.74
CA GLY A 80 -4.95 -17.59 -4.39
C GLY A 80 -4.77 -16.53 -3.35
N ASP A 81 -3.78 -16.70 -2.49
CA ASP A 81 -3.39 -15.70 -1.48
C ASP A 81 -2.11 -14.96 -1.88
N GLU A 82 -1.76 -14.97 -3.16
CA GLU A 82 -0.54 -14.35 -3.67
C GLU A 82 -0.76 -12.95 -4.21
N TYR A 83 0.15 -12.05 -3.84
CA TYR A 83 0.14 -10.65 -4.27
C TYR A 83 1.53 -10.24 -4.73
N VAL A 84 1.59 -9.26 -5.62
CA VAL A 84 2.84 -8.60 -6.01
C VAL A 84 2.85 -7.22 -5.38
N LEU A 85 3.87 -6.97 -4.58
CA LEU A 85 4.09 -5.67 -3.95
C LEU A 85 4.90 -4.79 -4.90
N ALA A 86 4.44 -3.55 -5.07
CA ALA A 86 5.13 -2.56 -5.90
C ALA A 86 5.26 -1.24 -5.15
N TYR A 87 6.27 -0.46 -5.51
CA TYR A 87 6.44 0.89 -4.98
C TYR A 87 6.33 1.89 -6.13
N PHE A 88 6.00 3.15 -5.79
CA PHE A 88 5.85 4.21 -6.77
C PHE A 88 7.19 4.92 -6.96
N ARG A 89 7.76 4.77 -8.16
CA ARG A 89 9.07 5.36 -8.47
C ARG A 89 8.96 6.87 -8.72
N HIS A 90 10.05 7.58 -8.48
CA HIS A 90 10.15 9.01 -8.78
C HIS A 90 9.90 9.31 -10.27
N THR A 91 10.00 8.31 -11.14
CA THR A 91 9.69 8.45 -12.57
C THR A 91 8.18 8.47 -12.85
N GLY A 92 7.34 8.31 -11.83
CA GLY A 92 5.89 8.26 -11.99
C GLY A 92 5.34 6.90 -12.38
N LYS A 93 6.14 5.84 -12.21
CA LYS A 93 5.73 4.48 -12.57
C LYS A 93 5.83 3.54 -11.38
N TRP A 94 4.97 2.53 -11.36
CA TRP A 94 5.02 1.46 -10.38
C TRP A 94 6.13 0.47 -10.74
N GLN A 95 6.84 0.01 -9.72
CA GLN A 95 7.90 -0.97 -9.89
C GLN A 95 7.66 -2.12 -8.92
N ASP A 96 7.55 -3.35 -9.45
CA ASP A 96 7.38 -4.55 -8.62
C ASP A 96 8.67 -4.84 -7.84
N CYS A 97 8.54 -5.27 -6.60
CA CYS A 97 9.71 -5.57 -5.78
C CYS A 97 9.61 -6.87 -4.99
N LEU A 98 8.42 -7.45 -4.80
CA LEU A 98 8.26 -8.64 -3.99
C LEU A 98 6.94 -9.33 -4.35
N SER A 99 6.91 -10.65 -4.32
CA SER A 99 5.65 -11.39 -4.38
C SER A 99 5.56 -12.34 -3.20
N GLY A 100 4.33 -12.58 -2.76
CA GLY A 100 4.06 -13.47 -1.64
C GLY A 100 2.66 -13.27 -1.10
N THR A 101 2.44 -13.76 0.12
CA THR A 101 1.15 -13.59 0.78
C THR A 101 0.90 -12.12 1.12
N LEU A 102 -0.36 -11.79 1.37
CA LEU A 102 -0.74 -10.44 1.77
C LEU A 102 0.08 -9.98 2.99
N ASP A 103 0.16 -10.82 4.02
CA ASP A 103 0.87 -10.47 5.24
C ASP A 103 2.36 -10.28 5.00
N LYS A 104 2.97 -11.09 4.14
CA LYS A 104 4.38 -10.94 3.78
C LYS A 104 4.63 -9.60 3.09
N CYS A 105 3.75 -9.23 2.17
CA CYS A 105 3.87 -7.95 1.47
C CYS A 105 3.68 -6.76 2.43
N LEU A 106 2.69 -6.83 3.31
CA LEU A 106 2.45 -5.79 4.30
C LEU A 106 3.61 -5.66 5.29
N GLN A 107 4.19 -6.78 5.70
CA GLN A 107 5.35 -6.79 6.58
C GLN A 107 6.55 -6.09 5.92
N ALA A 108 6.76 -6.34 4.63
CA ALA A 108 7.85 -5.70 3.88
C ALA A 108 7.69 -4.18 3.84
N VAL A 109 6.46 -3.70 3.68
CA VAL A 109 6.18 -2.26 3.72
C VAL A 109 6.41 -1.71 5.13
N LYS A 110 5.89 -2.38 6.14
CA LYS A 110 6.04 -1.98 7.54
C LYS A 110 7.50 -1.84 7.93
N ASP A 111 8.32 -2.82 7.55
CA ASP A 111 9.73 -2.87 7.90
C ASP A 111 10.60 -2.01 6.97
N ASN A 112 9.99 -1.43 5.93
CA ASN A 112 10.71 -0.70 4.89
C ASN A 112 11.89 -1.53 4.36
N GLU A 113 11.62 -2.80 4.07
CA GLU A 113 12.62 -3.82 3.83
C GLU A 113 13.61 -3.45 2.72
N PHE A 114 13.12 -2.75 1.70
CA PHE A 114 13.94 -2.34 0.57
C PHE A 114 14.34 -0.87 0.63
N GLY A 115 13.95 -0.16 1.69
CA GLY A 115 14.20 1.28 1.79
C GLY A 115 13.43 2.10 0.76
N LEU A 116 12.28 1.61 0.28
CA LEU A 116 11.56 2.19 -0.84
C LEU A 116 10.23 2.86 -0.48
N PHE A 117 9.72 2.61 0.73
CA PHE A 117 8.35 3.01 1.06
C PHE A 117 8.27 4.28 1.92
N TRP A 118 9.18 4.46 2.86
CA TRP A 118 9.12 5.51 3.86
C TRP A 118 10.33 6.44 3.78
N ASN A 119 10.59 6.99 2.60
CA ASN A 119 11.77 7.81 2.32
C ASN A 119 11.48 9.31 2.38
N PHE A 120 10.96 9.76 3.50
CA PHE A 120 10.70 11.19 3.68
C PHE A 120 11.03 11.68 5.07
#